data_6033c8b96969dd392ff8d36528c4a5ef
#
_entry.id   6033c8b96969dd392ff8d36528c4a5ef
#
_cell.length_a   1.000
_cell.length_b   1.000
_cell.length_c   1.000
_cell.angle_alpha   90.00
_cell.angle_beta   90.00
_cell.angle_gamma   90.00
#
_symmetry.space_group_name_H-M   'P 1'
#
loop_
_entity.id
_entity.type
_entity.pdbx_description
1 polymer ?
#
loop_
_entity_poly.entity_id
_entity_poly.type
_entity_poly.pdbx_seq_one_letter_code
_entity_poly.pdbx_strand_id
1 'polypeptide(L)'
;QIEDVPILRALLSRVQGATGDVEGVAHVVGNPDEKTGLSLVDVDLRLRHAGFRSALLPLDVREVQAHIHVSPTVVRIERLEGQVGPAAFDAGGELTWTGSEFSSDVTISMVADAANAWSWIANAVEVGPRPDVEGVVRMQATVTGRVDEPRFAGQIQLKSVGMRIPTILTKPLHAPASIEFDGRLSGGSLLMIRQVGLVLPPVRIVGDGTLKFSEGMVFTANVSSGAISLKDLPVGIALGSLKAGTFSSRLHMGGKVRERASWRTSGEVRFEHGAILLEALQDPIREAFVTL
;
A
#
# COMPACT_ATOMS: atom_id res chain seq x y z
N GLN A 1 28.20 21.73 -6.41
CA GLN A 1 26.83 22.01 -5.92
C GLN A 1 26.09 20.69 -5.80
N ILE A 2 25.23 20.50 -4.79
CA ILE A 2 24.45 19.26 -4.56
C ILE A 2 23.57 18.88 -5.78
N GLU A 3 23.20 19.88 -6.59
CA GLU A 3 22.42 19.71 -7.81
C GLU A 3 23.16 18.95 -8.95
N ASP A 4 24.47 18.80 -8.84
CA ASP A 4 25.28 18.10 -9.85
C ASP A 4 25.28 16.57 -9.64
N VAL A 5 24.66 16.06 -8.58
CA VAL A 5 24.47 14.63 -8.35
C VAL A 5 23.15 14.21 -8.98
N PRO A 6 23.14 13.43 -10.08
CA PRO A 6 21.93 13.15 -10.87
C PRO A 6 20.79 12.53 -10.07
N ILE A 7 21.11 11.70 -9.07
CA ILE A 7 20.11 11.04 -8.22
C ILE A 7 19.43 12.04 -7.28
N LEU A 8 20.18 12.97 -6.68
CA LEU A 8 19.62 13.99 -5.81
C LEU A 8 18.72 14.92 -6.60
N ARG A 9 19.10 15.26 -7.83
CA ARG A 9 18.27 16.06 -8.74
C ARG A 9 16.96 15.34 -9.09
N ALA A 10 17.01 14.04 -9.40
CA ALA A 10 15.83 13.24 -9.72
C ALA A 10 14.88 13.09 -8.51
N LEU A 11 15.43 12.95 -7.32
CA LEU A 11 14.64 12.89 -6.07
C LEU A 11 14.03 14.26 -5.74
N LEU A 12 14.82 15.32 -5.78
CA LEU A 12 14.39 16.69 -5.45
C LEU A 12 13.33 17.21 -6.43
N SER A 13 13.37 16.82 -7.71
CA SER A 13 12.36 17.22 -8.70
C SER A 13 10.96 16.69 -8.40
N ARG A 14 10.83 15.64 -7.58
CA ARG A 14 9.56 15.02 -7.18
C ARG A 14 9.07 15.45 -5.79
N VAL A 15 9.84 16.28 -5.12
CA VAL A 15 9.56 16.80 -3.78
C VAL A 15 9.13 18.25 -3.86
N GLN A 16 8.04 18.60 -3.22
CA GLN A 16 7.56 19.99 -3.11
C GLN A 16 7.57 20.42 -1.66
N GLY A 17 7.99 21.68 -1.43
CA GLY A 17 7.91 22.28 -0.11
C GLY A 17 8.74 21.56 0.95
N ALA A 18 9.97 21.15 0.60
CA ALA A 18 10.88 20.53 1.55
C ALA A 18 11.28 21.52 2.65
N THR A 19 11.27 21.05 3.89
CA THR A 19 11.72 21.78 5.10
C THR A 19 12.62 20.86 5.91
N GLY A 20 13.41 21.40 6.82
CA GLY A 20 14.26 20.65 7.74
C GLY A 20 15.73 21.03 7.67
N ASP A 21 16.52 20.38 8.52
CA ASP A 21 17.95 20.61 8.63
C ASP A 21 18.72 19.46 7.97
N VAL A 22 19.75 19.79 7.21
CA VAL A 22 20.67 18.84 6.58
C VAL A 22 22.08 19.12 7.10
N GLU A 23 22.66 18.09 7.68
CA GLU A 23 24.08 18.09 8.10
C GLU A 23 24.80 17.00 7.31
N GLY A 24 25.99 17.28 6.80
CA GLY A 24 26.76 16.30 6.06
C GLY A 24 28.26 16.52 6.09
N VAL A 25 28.99 15.41 5.93
CA VAL A 25 30.43 15.39 5.77
C VAL A 25 30.73 14.72 4.43
N ALA A 26 31.46 15.43 3.56
CA ALA A 26 31.87 14.90 2.28
C ALA A 26 33.39 14.65 2.27
N HIS A 27 33.79 13.44 1.85
CA HIS A 27 35.17 13.11 1.55
C HIS A 27 35.40 13.25 0.05
N VAL A 28 36.30 14.16 -0.30
CA VAL A 28 36.64 14.49 -1.69
C VAL A 28 38.11 14.23 -1.90
N VAL A 29 38.44 13.46 -2.92
CA VAL A 29 39.84 13.23 -3.33
C VAL A 29 40.13 14.04 -4.59
N GLY A 30 41.19 14.85 -4.52
CA GLY A 30 41.69 15.61 -5.66
C GLY A 30 42.62 14.75 -6.53
N ASN A 31 42.41 14.75 -7.83
CA ASN A 31 43.38 14.25 -8.80
C ASN A 31 43.99 15.45 -9.51
N PRO A 32 45.28 15.79 -9.24
CA PRO A 32 45.89 16.99 -9.81
C PRO A 32 46.09 16.95 -11.32
N ASP A 33 45.98 15.76 -11.95
CA ASP A 33 46.22 15.57 -13.38
C ASP A 33 44.96 15.70 -14.25
N GLU A 34 43.78 15.80 -13.63
CA GLU A 34 42.51 16.00 -14.36
C GLU A 34 42.01 17.44 -14.27
N LYS A 35 41.56 18.00 -15.39
CA LYS A 35 41.03 19.38 -15.50
C LYS A 35 39.83 19.69 -14.59
N THR A 36 39.18 18.68 -14.05
CA THR A 36 38.08 18.78 -13.09
C THR A 36 38.47 18.39 -11.67
N GLY A 37 39.64 17.86 -11.47
CA GLY A 37 40.47 17.75 -10.26
C GLY A 37 39.88 17.14 -8.99
N LEU A 38 38.58 16.97 -8.87
CA LEU A 38 37.92 16.53 -7.65
C LEU A 38 36.99 15.34 -7.95
N SER A 39 37.26 14.21 -7.30
CA SER A 39 36.34 13.06 -7.31
C SER A 39 35.68 12.92 -5.94
N LEU A 40 34.36 12.87 -5.93
CA LEU A 40 33.60 12.57 -4.71
C LEU A 40 33.83 11.09 -4.37
N VAL A 41 34.33 10.82 -3.16
CA VAL A 41 34.59 9.46 -2.69
C VAL A 41 33.39 8.95 -1.90
N ASP A 42 32.94 9.70 -0.91
CA ASP A 42 31.74 9.42 -0.15
C ASP A 42 31.17 10.66 0.56
N VAL A 43 29.90 10.56 0.96
CA VAL A 43 29.21 11.60 1.74
C VAL A 43 28.34 10.95 2.79
N ASP A 44 28.51 11.35 4.05
CA ASP A 44 27.58 11.07 5.12
C ASP A 44 26.58 12.22 5.27
N LEU A 45 25.29 11.91 5.15
CA LEU A 45 24.20 12.88 5.30
C LEU A 45 23.31 12.51 6.47
N ARG A 46 23.00 13.51 7.28
CA ARG A 46 22.01 13.42 8.35
C ARG A 46 20.92 14.44 8.12
N LEU A 47 19.68 13.96 8.06
CA LEU A 47 18.48 14.80 7.99
C LEU A 47 17.84 14.84 9.37
N ARG A 48 17.38 16.00 9.80
CA ARG A 48 16.65 16.18 11.06
C ARG A 48 15.42 17.04 10.84
N HIS A 49 14.30 16.62 11.43
CA HIS A 49 13.03 17.35 11.37
C HIS A 49 12.61 17.72 9.94
N ALA A 50 13.00 16.92 8.97
CA ALA A 50 12.66 17.17 7.59
C ALA A 50 11.19 16.83 7.31
N GLY A 51 10.59 17.57 6.40
CA GLY A 51 9.25 17.34 5.90
C GLY A 51 9.16 17.66 4.42
N PHE A 52 8.26 16.97 3.71
CA PHE A 52 8.02 17.27 2.31
C PHE A 52 6.64 16.78 1.87
N ARG A 53 6.16 17.31 0.75
CA ARG A 53 4.98 16.82 0.06
C ARG A 53 5.38 16.09 -1.19
N SER A 54 4.76 14.94 -1.42
CA SER A 54 4.92 14.23 -2.68
C SER A 54 4.09 14.88 -3.78
N ALA A 55 4.70 15.15 -4.93
CA ALA A 55 3.98 15.61 -6.11
C ALA A 55 3.09 14.51 -6.74
N LEU A 56 3.40 13.24 -6.48
CA LEU A 56 2.71 12.09 -7.06
C LEU A 56 1.52 11.61 -6.24
N LEU A 57 1.62 11.72 -4.92
CA LEU A 57 0.58 11.26 -3.99
C LEU A 57 0.26 12.42 -3.04
N PRO A 58 -0.99 12.60 -2.62
CA PRO A 58 -1.37 13.63 -1.65
C PRO A 58 -0.88 13.24 -0.25
N LEU A 59 0.41 12.93 -0.14
CA LEU A 59 1.07 12.49 1.09
C LEU A 59 1.90 13.64 1.65
N ASP A 60 1.65 13.91 2.91
CA ASP A 60 2.41 14.85 3.71
C ASP A 60 3.35 14.04 4.61
N VAL A 61 4.64 14.11 4.33
CA VAL A 61 5.69 13.42 5.08
C VAL A 61 6.31 14.41 6.06
N ARG A 62 6.39 14.02 7.33
CA ARG A 62 6.81 14.89 8.44
C ARG A 62 7.79 14.19 9.35
N GLU A 63 8.48 14.98 10.17
CA GLU A 63 9.38 14.50 11.23
C GLU A 63 10.42 13.50 10.72
N VAL A 64 10.88 13.71 9.48
CA VAL A 64 11.83 12.81 8.86
C VAL A 64 13.19 12.97 9.52
N GLN A 65 13.73 11.85 9.96
CA GLN A 65 15.12 11.70 10.40
C GLN A 65 15.77 10.65 9.50
N ALA A 66 16.94 10.94 8.98
CA ALA A 66 17.65 10.01 8.13
C ALA A 66 19.16 10.04 8.38
N HIS A 67 19.77 8.88 8.24
CA HIS A 67 21.21 8.70 8.10
C HIS A 67 21.48 7.98 6.80
N ILE A 68 22.17 8.64 5.89
CA ILE A 68 22.36 8.21 4.51
C ILE A 68 23.85 8.31 4.18
N HIS A 69 24.42 7.22 3.73
CA HIS A 69 25.76 7.16 3.19
C HIS A 69 25.70 7.11 1.66
N VAL A 70 26.39 8.03 1.01
CA VAL A 70 26.43 8.14 -0.46
C VAL A 70 27.85 7.86 -0.94
N SER A 71 28.02 6.85 -1.76
CA SER A 71 29.25 6.54 -2.48
C SER A 71 29.07 6.73 -4.00
N PRO A 72 30.11 6.62 -4.82
CA PRO A 72 29.97 6.85 -6.27
C PRO A 72 28.96 5.96 -7.01
N THR A 73 28.62 4.81 -6.47
CA THR A 73 27.68 3.85 -7.11
C THR A 73 26.54 3.39 -6.21
N VAL A 74 26.54 3.78 -4.92
CA VAL A 74 25.55 3.31 -3.96
C VAL A 74 25.13 4.44 -3.02
N VAL A 75 23.84 4.57 -2.80
CA VAL A 75 23.27 5.29 -1.65
C VAL A 75 22.73 4.27 -0.68
N ARG A 76 23.34 4.17 0.49
CA ARG A 76 22.87 3.34 1.57
C ARG A 76 22.04 4.16 2.54
N ILE A 77 20.81 3.75 2.75
CA ILE A 77 19.91 4.30 3.76
C ILE A 77 20.10 3.45 5.00
N GLU A 78 20.89 3.91 5.95
CA GLU A 78 21.12 3.19 7.19
C GLU A 78 19.90 3.27 8.11
N ARG A 79 19.26 4.44 8.12
CA ARG A 79 18.03 4.70 8.87
C ARG A 79 17.27 5.82 8.20
N LEU A 80 15.99 5.64 8.01
CA LEU A 80 15.05 6.65 7.57
C LEU A 80 13.76 6.46 8.36
N GLU A 81 13.42 7.42 9.19
CA GLU A 81 12.22 7.40 10.02
C GLU A 81 11.39 8.65 9.78
N GLY A 82 10.09 8.56 10.01
CA GLY A 82 9.21 9.72 9.91
C GLY A 82 7.74 9.35 10.04
N GLN A 83 6.89 10.26 9.63
CA GLN A 83 5.45 10.10 9.64
C GLN A 83 4.84 10.39 8.27
N VAL A 84 3.89 9.55 7.84
CA VAL A 84 3.06 9.74 6.65
C VAL A 84 1.60 9.70 7.07
N GLY A 85 0.94 10.86 7.06
CA GLY A 85 -0.41 10.96 7.62
C GLY A 85 -0.44 10.49 9.07
N PRO A 86 -1.27 9.48 9.43
CA PRO A 86 -1.35 8.94 10.78
C PRO A 86 -0.34 7.83 11.08
N ALA A 87 0.47 7.43 10.11
CA ALA A 87 1.40 6.30 10.23
C ALA A 87 2.83 6.77 10.52
N ALA A 88 3.46 6.17 11.52
CA ALA A 88 4.91 6.20 11.65
C ALA A 88 5.53 5.16 10.72
N PHE A 89 6.65 5.51 10.11
CA PHE A 89 7.39 4.58 9.25
C PHE A 89 8.88 4.56 9.60
N ASP A 90 9.50 3.44 9.31
CA ASP A 90 10.94 3.27 9.21
C ASP A 90 11.31 2.59 7.90
N ALA A 91 12.46 2.95 7.35
CA ALA A 91 12.95 2.36 6.12
C ALA A 91 14.49 2.27 6.16
N GLY A 92 15.01 1.26 5.45
CA GLY A 92 16.44 1.06 5.26
C GLY A 92 16.70 0.26 3.99
N GLY A 93 17.92 0.35 3.47
CA GLY A 93 18.28 -0.36 2.25
C GLY A 93 19.26 0.40 1.38
N GLU A 94 19.28 0.05 0.10
CA GLU A 94 20.25 0.59 -0.83
C GLU A 94 19.61 1.01 -2.16
N LEU A 95 20.14 2.10 -2.72
CA LEU A 95 19.93 2.49 -4.11
C LEU A 95 21.28 2.37 -4.81
N THR A 96 21.32 1.62 -5.90
CA THR A 96 22.54 1.40 -6.69
C THR A 96 22.39 1.97 -8.09
N TRP A 97 23.45 2.43 -8.66
CA TRP A 97 23.47 2.82 -10.07
C TRP A 97 24.66 2.23 -10.82
N THR A 98 24.37 1.79 -12.02
CA THR A 98 25.37 1.26 -12.95
C THR A 98 25.18 1.95 -14.30
N GLY A 99 26.08 2.83 -14.65
CA GLY A 99 25.91 3.68 -15.83
C GLY A 99 24.73 4.65 -15.68
N SER A 100 23.68 4.45 -16.48
CA SER A 100 22.46 5.26 -16.44
C SER A 100 21.29 4.59 -15.69
N GLU A 101 21.48 3.36 -15.23
CA GLU A 101 20.42 2.59 -14.56
C GLU A 101 20.48 2.73 -13.05
N PHE A 102 19.34 3.03 -12.45
CA PHE A 102 19.15 3.11 -11.01
C PHE A 102 18.27 1.97 -10.55
N SER A 103 18.72 1.25 -9.53
CA SER A 103 17.94 0.19 -8.89
C SER A 103 17.81 0.44 -7.40
N SER A 104 16.74 -0.09 -6.81
CA SER A 104 16.42 0.01 -5.39
C SER A 104 16.30 -1.37 -4.77
N ASP A 105 16.72 -1.47 -3.52
CA ASP A 105 16.43 -2.56 -2.59
C ASP A 105 16.20 -1.94 -1.21
N VAL A 106 14.95 -1.59 -0.93
CA VAL A 106 14.56 -0.84 0.27
C VAL A 106 13.45 -1.60 0.98
N THR A 107 13.62 -1.80 2.28
CA THR A 107 12.58 -2.33 3.16
C THR A 107 11.92 -1.18 3.90
N ILE A 108 10.61 -1.21 4.01
CA ILE A 108 9.77 -0.20 4.68
C ILE A 108 8.90 -0.91 5.69
N SER A 109 8.88 -0.42 6.91
CA SER A 109 7.92 -0.81 7.94
C SER A 109 7.04 0.39 8.31
N MET A 110 5.76 0.15 8.55
CA MET A 110 4.83 1.20 8.98
C MET A 110 3.95 0.70 10.11
N VAL A 111 3.64 1.60 11.02
CA VAL A 111 2.72 1.35 12.15
C VAL A 111 1.75 2.51 12.26
N ALA A 112 0.47 2.21 12.36
CA ALA A 112 -0.58 3.22 12.54
C ALA A 112 -1.66 2.75 13.51
N ASP A 113 -2.30 3.69 14.18
CA ASP A 113 -3.60 3.46 14.80
C ASP A 113 -4.63 3.16 13.72
N ALA A 114 -5.40 2.09 13.90
CA ALA A 114 -6.29 1.56 12.87
C ALA A 114 -7.45 2.51 12.54
N ALA A 115 -8.01 3.20 13.54
CA ALA A 115 -9.10 4.15 13.33
C ALA A 115 -8.62 5.38 12.55
N ASN A 116 -7.44 5.89 12.90
CA ASN A 116 -6.83 7.03 12.21
C ASN A 116 -6.44 6.65 10.77
N ALA A 117 -5.83 5.47 10.56
CA ALA A 117 -5.49 4.97 9.23
C ALA A 117 -6.73 4.80 8.35
N TRP A 118 -7.81 4.24 8.92
CA TRP A 118 -9.08 4.11 8.21
C TRP A 118 -9.68 5.47 7.85
N SER A 119 -9.72 6.41 8.79
CA SER A 119 -10.24 7.76 8.55
C SER A 119 -9.47 8.47 7.44
N TRP A 120 -8.16 8.30 7.40
CA TRP A 120 -7.31 8.86 6.37
C TRP A 120 -7.61 8.26 4.98
N ILE A 121 -7.74 6.93 4.88
CA ILE A 121 -8.13 6.24 3.63
C ILE A 121 -9.54 6.65 3.20
N ALA A 122 -10.50 6.67 4.14
CA ALA A 122 -11.90 7.00 3.86
C ALA A 122 -12.08 8.44 3.34
N ASN A 123 -11.24 9.36 3.79
CA ASN A 123 -11.23 10.73 3.26
C ASN A 123 -10.61 10.82 1.85
N ALA A 124 -9.71 9.90 1.50
CA ALA A 124 -9.11 9.85 0.16
C ALA A 124 -10.02 9.16 -0.86
N VAL A 125 -10.83 8.21 -0.40
CA VAL A 125 -11.70 7.36 -1.25
C VAL A 125 -13.08 7.34 -0.60
N GLU A 126 -14.04 8.11 -1.03
CA GLU A 126 -15.41 8.18 -0.48
C GLU A 126 -16.04 6.79 -0.25
N VAL A 127 -15.57 6.06 0.75
CA VAL A 127 -16.01 4.69 1.05
C VAL A 127 -17.32 4.73 1.83
N GLY A 128 -18.18 3.74 1.60
CA GLY A 128 -19.52 3.56 2.18
C GLY A 128 -19.61 3.60 3.71
N PRO A 129 -20.47 2.80 4.34
CA PRO A 129 -20.68 2.91 5.78
C PRO A 129 -19.34 2.81 6.53
N ARG A 130 -19.09 3.78 7.41
CA ARG A 130 -17.85 3.81 8.19
C ARG A 130 -17.84 2.65 9.17
N PRO A 131 -16.88 1.75 9.12
CA PRO A 131 -16.72 0.75 10.15
C PRO A 131 -16.22 1.39 11.44
N ASP A 132 -16.59 0.81 12.55
CA ASP A 132 -15.89 1.02 13.82
C ASP A 132 -14.60 0.20 13.76
N VAL A 133 -13.47 0.86 13.87
CA VAL A 133 -12.14 0.23 13.76
C VAL A 133 -11.32 0.59 14.98
N GLU A 134 -10.67 -0.40 15.58
CA GLU A 134 -9.80 -0.22 16.74
C GLU A 134 -8.50 -1.01 16.59
N GLY A 135 -7.49 -0.63 17.36
CA GLY A 135 -6.22 -1.36 17.42
C GLY A 135 -5.12 -0.78 16.56
N VAL A 136 -4.16 -1.61 16.18
CA VAL A 136 -2.92 -1.19 15.49
C VAL A 136 -2.72 -1.99 14.22
N VAL A 137 -2.55 -1.27 13.12
CA VAL A 137 -2.14 -1.82 11.81
C VAL A 137 -0.61 -1.78 11.72
N ARG A 138 -0.02 -2.87 11.23
CA ARG A 138 1.40 -2.92 10.87
C ARG A 138 1.54 -3.34 9.41
N MET A 139 2.43 -2.67 8.70
CA MET A 139 2.78 -3.00 7.32
C MET A 139 4.29 -3.23 7.23
N GLN A 140 4.68 -4.23 6.45
CA GLN A 140 6.04 -4.42 5.97
C GLN A 140 6.02 -4.55 4.47
N ALA A 141 6.92 -3.85 3.79
CA ALA A 141 7.03 -3.87 2.35
C ALA A 141 8.49 -3.80 1.91
N THR A 142 8.77 -4.36 0.75
CA THR A 142 10.04 -4.19 0.03
C THR A 142 9.79 -3.48 -1.29
N VAL A 143 10.69 -2.58 -1.64
CA VAL A 143 10.69 -1.87 -2.92
C VAL A 143 11.99 -2.22 -3.63
N THR A 144 11.89 -2.93 -4.75
CA THR A 144 13.03 -3.46 -5.48
C THR A 144 12.99 -3.13 -6.96
N GLY A 145 14.15 -3.26 -7.63
CA GLY A 145 14.28 -3.07 -9.07
C GLY A 145 14.50 -1.62 -9.46
N ARG A 146 14.26 -1.30 -10.72
CA ARG A 146 14.56 0.03 -11.28
C ARG A 146 13.73 1.12 -10.60
N VAL A 147 14.34 2.27 -10.33
CA VAL A 147 13.67 3.41 -9.65
C VAL A 147 12.55 4.02 -10.51
N ASP A 148 12.63 3.93 -11.82
CA ASP A 148 11.58 4.38 -12.74
C ASP A 148 10.42 3.37 -12.89
N GLU A 149 10.68 2.07 -12.59
CA GLU A 149 9.70 0.99 -12.59
C GLU A 149 9.83 0.11 -11.33
N PRO A 150 9.69 0.66 -10.13
CA PRO A 150 9.88 -0.10 -8.89
C PRO A 150 8.82 -1.20 -8.75
N ARG A 151 9.28 -2.33 -8.26
CA ARG A 151 8.42 -3.43 -7.79
C ARG A 151 8.26 -3.30 -6.28
N PHE A 152 7.08 -3.57 -5.81
CA PHE A 152 6.80 -3.58 -4.38
C PHE A 152 6.06 -4.85 -4.01
N ALA A 153 6.43 -5.42 -2.88
CA ALA A 153 5.74 -6.56 -2.28
C ALA A 153 5.67 -6.36 -0.78
N GLY A 154 4.64 -6.85 -0.15
CA GLY A 154 4.53 -6.69 1.29
C GLY A 154 3.30 -7.32 1.90
N GLN A 155 3.16 -7.07 3.20
CA GLN A 155 2.06 -7.56 4.00
C GLN A 155 1.59 -6.48 4.98
N ILE A 156 0.27 -6.37 5.12
CA ILE A 156 -0.40 -5.60 6.17
C ILE A 156 -0.97 -6.59 7.19
N GLN A 157 -0.53 -6.50 8.43
CA GLN A 157 -0.99 -7.35 9.51
C GLN A 157 -2.21 -6.72 10.18
N LEU A 158 -3.32 -7.46 10.19
CA LEU A 158 -4.59 -7.04 10.77
C LEU A 158 -4.98 -7.84 12.04
N LYS A 159 -4.09 -8.67 12.54
CA LYS A 159 -4.34 -9.45 13.77
C LYS A 159 -4.69 -8.57 14.96
N SER A 160 -4.00 -7.43 15.11
CA SER A 160 -4.23 -6.47 16.19
C SER A 160 -5.26 -5.39 15.84
N VAL A 161 -6.16 -5.67 14.89
CA VAL A 161 -7.23 -4.77 14.47
C VAL A 161 -8.57 -5.43 14.73
N GLY A 162 -9.43 -4.78 15.51
CA GLY A 162 -10.86 -5.04 15.58
C GLY A 162 -11.59 -4.22 14.52
N MET A 163 -12.60 -4.79 13.89
CA MET A 163 -13.42 -4.08 12.92
C MET A 163 -14.89 -4.49 13.02
N ARG A 164 -15.77 -3.51 13.02
CA ARG A 164 -17.21 -3.72 12.98
C ARG A 164 -17.85 -2.86 11.91
N ILE A 165 -18.42 -3.51 10.90
CA ILE A 165 -19.32 -2.88 9.94
C ILE A 165 -20.74 -3.26 10.35
N PRO A 166 -21.56 -2.33 10.83
CA PRO A 166 -22.91 -2.63 11.28
C PRO A 166 -23.69 -3.44 10.24
N THR A 167 -24.37 -4.49 10.66
CA THR A 167 -25.19 -5.40 9.84
C THR A 167 -24.44 -6.19 8.75
N ILE A 168 -23.13 -6.05 8.63
CA ILE A 168 -22.36 -6.73 7.56
C ILE A 168 -21.29 -7.65 8.14
N LEU A 169 -20.36 -7.10 8.96
CA LEU A 169 -19.15 -7.81 9.35
C LEU A 169 -18.69 -7.40 10.74
N THR A 170 -18.29 -8.39 11.54
CA THR A 170 -17.53 -8.15 12.76
C THR A 170 -16.28 -9.02 12.76
N LYS A 171 -15.11 -8.39 12.78
CA LYS A 171 -13.82 -9.04 13.00
C LYS A 171 -13.37 -8.76 14.42
N PRO A 172 -13.31 -9.76 15.29
CA PRO A 172 -12.80 -9.56 16.66
C PRO A 172 -11.34 -9.12 16.65
N LEU A 173 -10.96 -8.36 17.67
CA LEU A 173 -9.55 -8.10 17.97
C LEU A 173 -8.83 -9.45 18.16
N HIS A 174 -7.59 -9.55 17.69
CA HIS A 174 -6.76 -10.76 17.69
C HIS A 174 -7.18 -11.91 16.75
N ALA A 175 -8.31 -11.84 16.06
CA ALA A 175 -8.60 -12.77 14.98
C ALA A 175 -7.53 -12.64 13.88
N PRO A 176 -6.90 -13.76 13.43
CA PRO A 176 -5.85 -13.71 12.43
C PRO A 176 -6.39 -13.16 11.12
N ALA A 177 -5.72 -12.11 10.63
CA ALA A 177 -6.00 -11.52 9.33
C ALA A 177 -4.77 -10.79 8.81
N SER A 178 -4.58 -10.83 7.50
CA SER A 178 -3.56 -10.04 6.81
C SER A 178 -3.97 -9.69 5.39
N ILE A 179 -3.35 -8.65 4.83
CA ILE A 179 -3.41 -8.36 3.41
C ILE A 179 -1.99 -8.53 2.87
N GLU A 180 -1.84 -9.39 1.87
CA GLU A 180 -0.61 -9.55 1.10
C GLU A 180 -0.75 -8.80 -0.21
N PHE A 181 0.31 -8.17 -0.68
CA PHE A 181 0.28 -7.46 -1.95
C PHE A 181 1.60 -7.55 -2.70
N ASP A 182 1.52 -7.55 -4.02
CA ASP A 182 2.63 -7.53 -4.96
C ASP A 182 2.23 -6.71 -6.18
N GLY A 183 3.14 -5.86 -6.66
CA GLY A 183 2.86 -5.01 -7.81
C GLY A 183 4.08 -4.29 -8.33
N ARG A 184 3.84 -3.37 -9.27
CA ARG A 184 4.85 -2.47 -9.81
C ARG A 184 4.24 -1.13 -10.21
N LEU A 185 5.04 -0.09 -10.17
CA LEU A 185 4.70 1.21 -10.74
C LEU A 185 5.39 1.33 -12.10
N SER A 186 4.65 1.62 -13.16
CA SER A 186 5.18 1.79 -14.50
C SER A 186 4.98 3.22 -14.97
N GLY A 187 6.05 3.82 -15.52
CA GLY A 187 6.03 5.19 -16.06
C GLY A 187 5.60 6.26 -15.05
N GLY A 188 5.73 6.00 -13.74
CA GLY A 188 5.35 6.91 -12.66
C GLY A 188 3.85 7.21 -12.53
N SER A 189 3.00 6.61 -13.37
CA SER A 189 1.57 6.92 -13.44
C SER A 189 0.64 5.71 -13.44
N LEU A 190 1.16 4.50 -13.67
CA LEU A 190 0.38 3.26 -13.70
C LEU A 190 0.85 2.30 -12.63
N LEU A 191 0.05 2.15 -11.57
CA LEU A 191 0.22 1.13 -10.56
C LEU A 191 -0.42 -0.17 -11.06
N MET A 192 0.38 -1.21 -11.21
CA MET A 192 -0.07 -2.55 -11.58
C MET A 192 0.03 -3.45 -10.35
N ILE A 193 -1.09 -3.87 -9.82
CA ILE A 193 -1.17 -4.84 -8.73
C ILE A 193 -1.28 -6.22 -9.37
N ARG A 194 -0.23 -7.02 -9.25
CA ARG A 194 -0.23 -8.40 -9.77
C ARG A 194 -1.01 -9.33 -8.88
N GLN A 195 -0.96 -9.07 -7.59
CA GLN A 195 -1.71 -9.82 -6.60
C GLN A 195 -1.98 -8.95 -5.37
N VAL A 196 -3.20 -9.00 -4.91
CA VAL A 196 -3.58 -8.62 -3.55
C VAL A 196 -4.36 -9.77 -2.94
N GLY A 197 -4.06 -10.15 -1.71
CA GLY A 197 -4.74 -11.25 -1.03
C GLY A 197 -5.18 -10.84 0.36
N LEU A 198 -6.49 -10.88 0.63
CA LEU A 198 -7.00 -10.85 1.99
C LEU A 198 -6.99 -12.28 2.54
N VAL A 199 -6.20 -12.50 3.56
CA VAL A 199 -6.06 -13.78 4.24
C VAL A 199 -6.78 -13.73 5.58
N LEU A 200 -7.80 -14.55 5.73
CA LEU A 200 -8.61 -14.75 6.95
C LEU A 200 -8.65 -16.27 7.20
N PRO A 201 -7.59 -16.87 7.76
CA PRO A 201 -7.51 -18.32 7.81
C PRO A 201 -8.78 -19.01 8.33
N PRO A 202 -9.28 -20.03 7.65
CA PRO A 202 -8.73 -20.70 6.45
C PRO A 202 -9.07 -20.02 5.10
N VAL A 203 -9.73 -18.89 5.09
CA VAL A 203 -10.24 -18.19 3.90
C VAL A 203 -9.18 -17.30 3.26
N ARG A 204 -9.11 -17.31 1.95
CA ARG A 204 -8.31 -16.39 1.14
C ARG A 204 -9.14 -15.83 -0.01
N ILE A 205 -9.16 -14.48 -0.09
CA ILE A 205 -9.73 -13.75 -1.23
C ILE A 205 -8.56 -13.11 -1.96
N VAL A 206 -8.48 -13.31 -3.26
CA VAL A 206 -7.38 -12.79 -4.07
C VAL A 206 -7.90 -11.85 -5.14
N GLY A 207 -7.08 -10.91 -5.53
CA GLY A 207 -7.37 -9.99 -6.62
C GLY A 207 -6.11 -9.52 -7.32
N ASP A 208 -6.31 -8.93 -8.46
CA ASP A 208 -5.32 -8.21 -9.25
C ASP A 208 -5.97 -6.96 -9.85
N GLY A 209 -5.17 -6.06 -10.39
CA GLY A 209 -5.75 -4.88 -11.00
C GLY A 209 -4.75 -3.81 -11.39
N THR A 210 -5.28 -2.68 -11.81
CA THR A 210 -4.49 -1.50 -12.16
C THR A 210 -5.11 -0.25 -11.57
N LEU A 211 -4.26 0.73 -11.25
CA LEU A 211 -4.66 2.07 -10.88
C LEU A 211 -3.83 3.08 -11.67
N LYS A 212 -4.49 3.85 -12.52
CA LYS A 212 -3.87 4.91 -13.31
C LYS A 212 -4.03 6.24 -12.58
N PHE A 213 -2.90 6.86 -12.22
CA PHE A 213 -2.83 8.20 -11.61
C PHE A 213 -2.99 9.29 -12.68
N SER A 214 -4.10 9.30 -13.38
CA SER A 214 -4.51 10.39 -14.28
C SER A 214 -5.66 11.16 -13.65
N GLU A 215 -6.20 12.15 -14.33
CA GLU A 215 -7.40 12.87 -13.89
C GLU A 215 -8.51 11.89 -13.49
N GLY A 216 -8.90 11.93 -12.20
CA GLY A 216 -9.93 11.07 -11.63
C GLY A 216 -9.50 9.71 -11.12
N MET A 217 -8.20 9.34 -11.18
CA MET A 217 -7.68 8.04 -10.74
C MET A 217 -8.56 6.86 -11.18
N VAL A 218 -8.30 6.32 -12.37
CA VAL A 218 -9.07 5.20 -12.94
C VAL A 218 -8.50 3.87 -12.47
N PHE A 219 -9.37 2.97 -12.01
CA PHE A 219 -8.98 1.63 -11.59
C PHE A 219 -9.69 0.53 -12.38
N THR A 220 -9.04 -0.61 -12.47
CA THR A 220 -9.65 -1.90 -12.80
C THR A 220 -9.21 -2.93 -11.76
N ALA A 221 -10.09 -3.83 -11.38
CA ALA A 221 -9.78 -4.87 -10.42
C ALA A 221 -10.54 -6.17 -10.75
N ASN A 222 -9.86 -7.30 -10.60
CA ASN A 222 -10.47 -8.62 -10.57
C ASN A 222 -10.37 -9.14 -9.15
N VAL A 223 -11.45 -9.65 -8.61
CA VAL A 223 -11.50 -10.22 -7.27
C VAL A 223 -12.12 -11.59 -7.34
N SER A 224 -11.48 -12.56 -6.74
CA SER A 224 -12.00 -13.93 -6.69
C SER A 224 -11.83 -14.54 -5.31
N SER A 225 -12.78 -15.36 -4.93
CA SER A 225 -12.67 -16.25 -3.79
C SER A 225 -12.86 -17.69 -4.27
N GLY A 226 -12.13 -18.62 -3.66
CA GLY A 226 -12.49 -20.04 -3.73
C GLY A 226 -13.78 -20.30 -2.96
N ALA A 227 -14.16 -21.57 -2.84
CA ALA A 227 -15.28 -21.98 -2.01
C ALA A 227 -14.97 -21.67 -0.53
N ILE A 228 -15.73 -20.78 0.07
CA ILE A 228 -15.61 -20.33 1.44
C ILE A 228 -16.77 -20.90 2.24
N SER A 229 -16.48 -21.77 3.21
CA SER A 229 -17.50 -22.20 4.17
C SER A 229 -17.75 -21.08 5.18
N LEU A 230 -18.98 -20.64 5.27
CA LEU A 230 -19.38 -19.57 6.21
C LEU A 230 -19.17 -19.96 7.67
N LYS A 231 -19.13 -21.25 7.98
CA LYS A 231 -18.85 -21.77 9.34
C LYS A 231 -17.39 -21.59 9.74
N ASP A 232 -16.49 -21.55 8.76
CA ASP A 232 -15.06 -21.50 8.99
C ASP A 232 -14.51 -20.05 9.01
N LEU A 233 -15.39 -19.07 8.78
CA LEU A 233 -15.00 -17.68 8.85
C LEU A 233 -14.65 -17.25 10.29
N PRO A 234 -13.47 -16.73 10.57
CA PRO A 234 -13.06 -16.22 11.87
C PRO A 234 -13.75 -14.86 12.21
N VAL A 235 -14.72 -14.48 11.42
CA VAL A 235 -15.43 -13.20 11.48
C VAL A 235 -16.93 -13.46 11.51
N GLY A 236 -17.64 -12.69 12.33
CA GLY A 236 -19.10 -12.71 12.30
C GLY A 236 -19.62 -11.98 11.07
N ILE A 237 -20.31 -12.68 10.19
CA ILE A 237 -21.00 -12.05 9.07
C ILE A 237 -22.49 -11.96 9.44
N ALA A 238 -22.95 -10.73 9.56
CA ALA A 238 -24.37 -10.45 9.88
C ALA A 238 -25.17 -10.22 8.59
N LEU A 239 -25.05 -11.13 7.63
CA LEU A 239 -25.90 -11.12 6.42
C LEU A 239 -27.25 -11.77 6.76
N GLY A 240 -28.07 -11.06 7.56
CA GLY A 240 -29.38 -11.59 7.94
C GLY A 240 -29.29 -12.98 8.61
N SER A 241 -30.10 -13.92 8.18
CA SER A 241 -30.18 -15.26 8.75
C SER A 241 -29.28 -16.30 8.06
N LEU A 242 -28.13 -15.89 7.51
CA LEU A 242 -27.19 -16.80 6.85
C LEU A 242 -26.46 -17.63 7.90
N LYS A 243 -26.88 -18.86 8.13
CA LYS A 243 -26.34 -19.73 9.19
C LYS A 243 -25.30 -20.74 8.72
N ALA A 244 -25.34 -21.11 7.45
CA ALA A 244 -24.45 -22.10 6.87
C ALA A 244 -24.43 -21.96 5.34
N GLY A 245 -23.43 -22.54 4.70
CA GLY A 245 -23.32 -22.59 3.26
C GLY A 245 -21.91 -22.34 2.78
N THR A 246 -21.72 -22.52 1.48
CA THR A 246 -20.47 -22.28 0.79
C THR A 246 -20.66 -21.12 -0.18
N PHE A 247 -19.79 -20.14 -0.08
CA PHE A 247 -19.78 -18.95 -0.92
C PHE A 247 -18.55 -18.96 -1.83
N SER A 248 -18.72 -18.60 -3.09
CA SER A 248 -17.61 -18.31 -4.01
C SER A 248 -17.95 -17.13 -4.90
N SER A 249 -16.93 -16.40 -5.35
CA SER A 249 -17.13 -15.24 -6.21
C SER A 249 -16.01 -15.06 -7.22
N ARG A 250 -16.37 -14.49 -8.37
CA ARG A 250 -15.43 -13.97 -9.37
C ARG A 250 -16.02 -12.68 -9.93
N LEU A 251 -15.41 -11.55 -9.56
CA LEU A 251 -15.92 -10.23 -9.89
C LEU A 251 -14.86 -9.43 -10.65
N HIS A 252 -15.31 -8.68 -11.63
CA HIS A 252 -14.55 -7.65 -12.31
C HIS A 252 -15.16 -6.30 -11.98
N MET A 253 -14.32 -5.34 -11.59
CA MET A 253 -14.73 -3.98 -11.24
C MET A 253 -13.87 -2.95 -11.95
N GLY A 254 -14.44 -1.80 -12.27
CA GLY A 254 -13.69 -0.69 -12.82
C GLY A 254 -14.45 0.62 -12.70
N GLY A 255 -13.71 1.72 -12.76
CA GLY A 255 -14.29 3.07 -12.65
C GLY A 255 -13.27 4.09 -12.16
N LYS A 256 -13.76 5.27 -11.83
CA LYS A 256 -12.95 6.32 -11.21
C LYS A 256 -13.06 6.24 -9.69
N VAL A 257 -11.93 6.32 -8.99
CA VAL A 257 -11.87 6.13 -7.52
C VAL A 257 -12.82 7.06 -6.77
N ARG A 258 -12.90 8.34 -7.18
CA ARG A 258 -13.72 9.35 -6.52
C ARG A 258 -15.14 9.51 -7.07
N GLU A 259 -15.49 8.78 -8.12
CA GLU A 259 -16.81 8.88 -8.78
C GLU A 259 -17.53 7.53 -8.71
N ARG A 260 -18.20 7.22 -7.60
CA ARG A 260 -18.91 5.94 -7.41
C ARG A 260 -19.92 5.64 -8.51
N ALA A 261 -20.59 6.66 -9.06
CA ALA A 261 -21.51 6.50 -10.16
C ALA A 261 -20.86 5.94 -11.44
N SER A 262 -19.52 6.06 -11.57
CA SER A 262 -18.75 5.50 -12.67
C SER A 262 -18.42 4.02 -12.49
N TRP A 263 -18.60 3.47 -11.28
CA TRP A 263 -18.21 2.08 -11.01
C TRP A 263 -19.10 1.10 -11.75
N ARG A 264 -18.49 0.13 -12.37
CA ARG A 264 -19.15 -0.98 -13.04
C ARG A 264 -18.61 -2.26 -12.44
N THR A 265 -19.52 -3.17 -12.12
CA THR A 265 -19.19 -4.50 -11.61
C THR A 265 -19.86 -5.52 -12.51
N SER A 266 -19.13 -6.56 -12.86
CA SER A 266 -19.64 -7.72 -13.57
C SER A 266 -19.02 -8.98 -12.98
N GLY A 267 -19.67 -10.13 -13.14
CA GLY A 267 -19.13 -11.41 -12.68
C GLY A 267 -20.17 -12.33 -12.10
N GLU A 268 -19.70 -13.26 -11.27
CA GLU A 268 -20.51 -14.32 -10.70
C GLU A 268 -20.34 -14.39 -9.19
N VAL A 269 -21.43 -14.61 -8.50
CA VAL A 269 -21.48 -14.95 -7.09
C VAL A 269 -22.31 -16.24 -6.96
N ARG A 270 -21.75 -17.25 -6.31
CA ARG A 270 -22.39 -18.54 -6.11
C ARG A 270 -22.50 -18.83 -4.62
N PHE A 271 -23.68 -19.25 -4.22
CA PHE A 271 -23.97 -19.71 -2.87
C PHE A 271 -24.59 -21.11 -2.92
N GLU A 272 -24.00 -22.06 -2.23
CA GLU A 272 -24.36 -23.47 -2.27
C GLU A 272 -24.44 -24.06 -0.85
N HIS A 273 -25.21 -25.13 -0.69
CA HIS A 273 -25.30 -25.96 0.52
C HIS A 273 -25.66 -25.15 1.80
N GLY A 274 -26.48 -24.14 1.64
CA GLY A 274 -26.90 -23.32 2.77
C GLY A 274 -28.36 -22.88 2.69
N ALA A 275 -28.73 -22.03 3.63
CA ALA A 275 -30.05 -21.45 3.67
C ALA A 275 -29.94 -19.95 4.00
N ILE A 276 -30.55 -19.12 3.16
CA ILE A 276 -30.74 -17.70 3.40
C ILE A 276 -32.19 -17.51 3.79
N LEU A 277 -32.43 -17.10 5.03
CA LEU A 277 -33.75 -16.70 5.47
C LEU A 277 -33.86 -15.18 5.30
N LEU A 278 -34.68 -14.75 4.37
CA LEU A 278 -35.03 -13.34 4.23
C LEU A 278 -36.33 -13.10 4.97
N GLU A 279 -36.43 -12.04 5.76
CA GLU A 279 -37.64 -11.69 6.53
C GLU A 279 -38.89 -11.56 5.67
N ALA A 280 -38.71 -11.29 4.36
CA ALA A 280 -39.80 -11.16 3.40
C ALA A 280 -40.26 -12.48 2.77
N LEU A 281 -39.53 -13.59 3.01
CA LEU A 281 -39.85 -14.91 2.42
C LEU A 281 -40.22 -15.92 3.51
N GLN A 282 -41.29 -16.69 3.28
CA GLN A 282 -41.71 -17.74 4.20
C GLN A 282 -40.74 -18.95 4.16
N ASP A 283 -40.15 -19.21 3.00
CA ASP A 283 -39.22 -20.32 2.79
C ASP A 283 -37.80 -19.83 2.61
N PRO A 284 -36.77 -20.55 3.16
CA PRO A 284 -35.39 -20.22 2.96
C PRO A 284 -34.91 -20.50 1.53
N ILE A 285 -34.13 -19.61 0.96
CA ILE A 285 -33.39 -19.85 -0.28
C ILE A 285 -32.24 -20.79 0.03
N ARG A 286 -32.24 -22.00 -0.54
CA ARG A 286 -31.23 -23.04 -0.25
C ARG A 286 -30.01 -22.95 -1.15
N GLU A 287 -30.21 -22.53 -2.39
CA GLU A 287 -29.15 -22.34 -3.37
C GLU A 287 -29.41 -21.07 -4.16
N ALA A 288 -28.40 -20.29 -4.41
CA ALA A 288 -28.50 -19.08 -5.21
C ALA A 288 -27.27 -18.93 -6.12
N PHE A 289 -27.54 -18.61 -7.36
CA PHE A 289 -26.55 -18.20 -8.33
C PHE A 289 -26.94 -16.82 -8.86
N VAL A 290 -26.04 -15.86 -8.75
CA VAL A 290 -26.28 -14.48 -9.21
C VAL A 290 -25.20 -14.10 -10.19
N THR A 291 -25.60 -13.68 -11.37
CA THR A 291 -24.73 -13.03 -12.35
C THR A 291 -24.96 -11.53 -12.29
N LEU A 292 -23.88 -10.76 -12.18
CA LEU A 292 -23.86 -9.30 -12.08
C LEU A 292 -23.33 -8.66 -13.35
#